data_9f44c95e9ca5e852dcbf54a4c25a7fbe
#
_entry.id   9f44c95e9ca5e852dcbf54a4c25a7fbe
#
_cell.length_a   1.000
_cell.length_b   1.000
_cell.length_c   1.000
_cell.angle_alpha   90.00
_cell.angle_beta   90.00
_cell.angle_gamma   90.00
#
_symmetry.space_group_name_H-M   'P 1'
#
loop_
_entity.id
_entity.type
_entity.pdbx_description
1 polymer ?
#
loop_
_entity_poly.entity_id
_entity_poly.type
_entity_poly.pdbx_seq_one_letter_code
_entity_poly.pdbx_strand_id
1 'polypeptide(L)'
;MATAEFTKMQSLGNDFVMLDNLSTSLLLEPDVIRHLADRHVGIGCDQVIVASPGDDSVDFFMRIFNADGTEVGQCGNGARCFARYLAENGWTDKRHIVVQTSSAQLELVLEDGGQVSVNMGMPVFEPAAVPFDSPDRKSVV
;
A
#
# COMPACT_ATOMS: atom_id res chain seq x y z
N MET A 1 17.02 8.69 -18.85
CA MET A 1 16.80 8.53 -17.43
C MET A 1 15.32 8.60 -17.12
N ALA A 2 14.85 7.61 -16.41
CA ALA A 2 13.45 7.56 -16.06
C ALA A 2 13.19 8.47 -14.86
N THR A 3 12.11 9.25 -14.92
CA THR A 3 11.66 10.02 -13.78
C THR A 3 10.37 9.38 -13.30
N ALA A 4 10.23 9.24 -11.99
CA ALA A 4 9.03 8.72 -11.39
C ALA A 4 8.25 9.86 -10.78
N GLU A 5 6.97 9.88 -11.02
CA GLU A 5 6.10 10.82 -10.35
C GLU A 5 5.67 10.22 -9.02
N PHE A 6 5.48 11.08 -8.05
CA PHE A 6 5.02 10.64 -6.75
C PHE A 6 3.88 11.51 -6.28
N THR A 7 3.09 10.95 -5.38
CA THR A 7 2.02 11.67 -4.71
C THR A 7 2.26 11.54 -3.22
N LYS A 8 2.22 12.64 -2.50
CA LYS A 8 2.36 12.59 -1.06
C LYS A 8 0.98 12.67 -0.42
N MET A 9 0.70 11.73 0.49
CA MET A 9 -0.61 11.64 1.13
C MET A 9 -0.44 11.50 2.63
N GLN A 10 -1.50 11.80 3.37
CA GLN A 10 -1.51 11.71 4.82
C GLN A 10 -2.80 11.05 5.29
N SER A 11 -2.71 10.28 6.36
CA SER A 11 -3.87 9.71 7.01
C SER A 11 -3.56 9.50 8.48
N LEU A 12 -4.33 10.15 9.34
CA LEU A 12 -4.28 9.96 10.80
C LEU A 12 -2.87 10.10 11.36
N GLY A 13 -2.14 11.11 10.89
CA GLY A 13 -0.81 11.41 11.40
C GLY A 13 0.34 10.69 10.71
N ASN A 14 0.04 9.74 9.84
CA ASN A 14 1.07 9.09 9.01
C ASN A 14 1.13 9.75 7.65
N ASP A 15 2.31 9.88 7.10
CA ASP A 15 2.45 10.36 5.74
C ASP A 15 3.11 9.31 4.86
N PHE A 16 2.74 9.35 3.59
CA PHE A 16 3.11 8.34 2.62
C PHE A 16 3.57 8.98 1.33
N VAL A 17 4.56 8.37 0.70
CA VAL A 17 4.90 8.68 -0.68
C VAL A 17 4.36 7.54 -1.53
N MET A 18 3.46 7.88 -2.45
CA MET A 18 2.84 6.91 -3.34
C MET A 18 3.59 6.92 -4.66
N LEU A 19 4.03 5.76 -5.11
CA LEU A 19 4.76 5.61 -6.35
C LEU A 19 4.00 4.74 -7.32
N ASP A 20 4.11 5.08 -8.60
CA ASP A 20 3.46 4.38 -9.69
C ASP A 20 4.46 3.45 -10.36
N ASN A 21 4.24 2.15 -10.23
CA ASN A 21 4.98 1.13 -10.97
C ASN A 21 4.09 0.48 -12.04
N LEU A 22 3.04 1.20 -12.44
CA LEU A 22 2.08 0.73 -13.43
C LEU A 22 2.49 1.13 -14.83
N SER A 23 2.90 2.38 -14.98
CA SER A 23 3.32 2.91 -16.27
C SER A 23 4.83 2.93 -16.43
N THR A 24 5.58 2.81 -15.35
CA THR A 24 7.03 2.88 -15.35
C THR A 24 7.59 1.84 -14.41
N SER A 25 8.60 1.10 -14.86
CA SER A 25 9.29 0.17 -13.96
C SER A 25 10.20 0.94 -13.03
N LEU A 26 10.10 0.64 -11.76
CA LEU A 26 10.88 1.32 -10.73
C LEU A 26 11.89 0.36 -10.10
N LEU A 27 13.05 0.90 -9.78
CA LEU A 27 14.06 0.17 -9.03
C LEU A 27 13.79 0.40 -7.55
N LEU A 28 13.37 -0.65 -6.86
CA LEU A 28 12.90 -0.54 -5.47
C LEU A 28 13.87 -1.20 -4.50
N GLU A 29 15.12 -0.77 -4.56
CA GLU A 29 16.12 -1.26 -3.61
C GLU A 29 16.00 -0.50 -2.29
N PRO A 30 16.41 -1.14 -1.16
CA PRO A 30 16.30 -0.49 0.16
C PRO A 30 16.96 0.88 0.22
N ASP A 31 18.10 1.05 -0.45
CA ASP A 31 18.79 2.34 -0.43
C ASP A 31 17.96 3.42 -1.11
N VAL A 32 17.28 3.08 -2.20
CA VAL A 32 16.42 4.02 -2.91
C VAL A 32 15.25 4.42 -2.02
N ILE A 33 14.65 3.45 -1.34
CA ILE A 33 13.54 3.72 -0.44
C ILE A 33 13.98 4.61 0.72
N ARG A 34 15.12 4.31 1.32
CA ARG A 34 15.64 5.13 2.42
C ARG A 34 15.87 6.56 1.98
N HIS A 35 16.40 6.72 0.78
CA HIS A 35 16.65 8.07 0.26
C HIS A 35 15.34 8.84 0.05
N LEU A 36 14.36 8.19 -0.54
CA LEU A 36 13.07 8.84 -0.77
C LEU A 36 12.39 9.23 0.54
N ALA A 37 12.50 8.39 1.54
CA ALA A 37 11.83 8.61 2.81
C ALA A 37 12.57 9.58 3.72
N ASP A 38 13.80 9.91 3.41
CA ASP A 38 14.62 10.79 4.26
C ASP A 38 14.06 12.21 4.20
N ARG A 39 13.79 12.77 5.39
CA ARG A 39 13.17 14.09 5.46
C ARG A 39 14.13 15.24 5.22
N HIS A 40 15.41 14.94 5.14
CA HIS A 40 16.43 15.97 4.89
C HIS A 40 16.88 16.03 3.44
N VAL A 41 17.09 14.86 2.83
CA VAL A 41 17.64 14.81 1.47
C VAL A 41 16.67 14.27 0.46
N GLY A 42 15.59 13.67 0.89
CA GLY A 42 14.57 13.11 0.01
C GLY A 42 13.25 13.84 0.16
N ILE A 43 12.18 13.14 -0.21
CA ILE A 43 10.83 13.68 -0.08
C ILE A 43 10.39 13.70 1.38
N GLY A 44 10.76 12.66 2.11
CA GLY A 44 10.39 12.54 3.51
C GLY A 44 9.02 11.91 3.70
N CYS A 45 8.95 10.80 4.41
CA CYS A 45 7.68 10.16 4.73
C CYS A 45 7.90 9.07 5.76
N ASP A 46 6.80 8.61 6.34
CA ASP A 46 6.83 7.46 7.23
C ASP A 46 6.95 6.17 6.44
N GLN A 47 6.27 6.08 5.31
CA GLN A 47 6.28 4.88 4.47
C GLN A 47 6.18 5.23 3.00
N VAL A 48 6.74 4.36 2.17
CA VAL A 48 6.62 4.44 0.71
C VAL A 48 5.70 3.31 0.27
N ILE A 49 4.71 3.64 -0.54
CA ILE A 49 3.75 2.66 -1.04
C ILE A 49 3.79 2.67 -2.56
N VAL A 50 3.92 1.48 -3.13
CA VAL A 50 4.09 1.32 -4.57
C VAL A 50 2.92 0.55 -5.14
N ALA A 51 2.30 1.10 -6.17
CA ALA A 51 1.23 0.44 -6.92
C ALA A 51 1.85 -0.32 -8.09
N SER A 52 1.59 -1.60 -8.15
CA SER A 52 2.05 -2.46 -9.24
C SER A 52 0.87 -3.19 -9.86
N PRO A 53 0.98 -3.60 -11.13
CA PRO A 53 -0.13 -4.28 -11.80
C PRO A 53 -0.47 -5.58 -11.09
N GLY A 54 -1.75 -5.88 -11.05
CA GLY A 54 -2.23 -7.13 -10.48
C GLY A 54 -2.12 -8.29 -11.46
N ASP A 55 -2.89 -9.32 -11.17
CA ASP A 55 -2.96 -10.51 -12.01
C ASP A 55 -4.43 -10.95 -12.10
N ASP A 56 -4.64 -12.21 -12.46
CA ASP A 56 -6.01 -12.71 -12.62
C ASP A 56 -6.77 -12.78 -11.30
N SER A 57 -6.08 -12.80 -10.18
CA SER A 57 -6.70 -12.94 -8.87
C SER A 57 -6.86 -11.64 -8.11
N VAL A 58 -6.05 -10.63 -8.43
CA VAL A 58 -6.10 -9.34 -7.73
C VAL A 58 -5.98 -8.21 -8.74
N ASP A 59 -6.54 -7.08 -8.38
CA ASP A 59 -6.51 -5.92 -9.27
C ASP A 59 -5.14 -5.24 -9.27
N PHE A 60 -4.51 -5.17 -8.12
CA PHE A 60 -3.20 -4.54 -7.98
C PHE A 60 -2.38 -5.25 -6.92
N PHE A 61 -1.05 -5.12 -7.03
CA PHE A 61 -0.16 -5.42 -5.93
C PHE A 61 0.20 -4.12 -5.24
N MET A 62 0.22 -4.13 -3.92
CA MET A 62 0.59 -2.98 -3.12
C MET A 62 1.82 -3.36 -2.30
N ARG A 63 2.92 -2.68 -2.56
CA ARG A 63 4.14 -2.88 -1.78
C ARG A 63 4.31 -1.72 -0.82
N ILE A 64 4.65 -2.03 0.40
CA ILE A 64 4.75 -1.05 1.48
C ILE A 64 6.14 -1.15 2.07
N PHE A 65 6.84 -0.02 2.14
CA PHE A 65 8.19 0.02 2.69
C PHE A 65 8.25 1.04 3.82
N ASN A 66 8.89 0.65 4.91
CA ASN A 66 9.20 1.60 5.96
C ASN A 66 10.32 2.53 5.53
N ALA A 67 10.50 3.61 6.27
CA ALA A 67 11.52 4.60 5.95
C ALA A 67 12.93 4.01 5.98
N ASP A 68 13.14 2.91 6.69
CA ASP A 68 14.44 2.26 6.76
C ASP A 68 14.69 1.30 5.60
N GLY A 69 13.75 1.21 4.66
CA GLY A 69 13.89 0.36 3.48
C GLY A 69 13.32 -1.03 3.63
N THR A 70 12.83 -1.42 4.80
CA THR A 70 12.24 -2.76 4.96
C THR A 70 10.84 -2.81 4.43
N GLU A 71 10.50 -3.92 3.79
CA GLU A 71 9.16 -4.12 3.25
C GLU A 71 8.27 -4.75 4.31
N VAL A 72 7.04 -4.23 4.42
CA VAL A 72 6.03 -4.74 5.35
C VAL A 72 4.76 -5.07 4.60
N GLY A 73 3.92 -5.88 5.22
CA GLY A 73 2.74 -6.40 4.54
C GLY A 73 1.42 -5.79 4.97
N GLN A 74 1.42 -4.92 5.95
CA GLN A 74 0.17 -4.36 6.47
C GLN A 74 0.32 -2.90 6.83
N CYS A 75 -0.68 -2.10 6.45
CA CYS A 75 -0.79 -0.73 6.87
C CYS A 75 -2.20 -0.24 6.52
N GLY A 76 -3.08 -0.24 7.52
CA GLY A 76 -4.48 0.15 7.29
C GLY A 76 -4.63 1.56 6.75
N ASN A 77 -3.90 2.52 7.34
CA ASN A 77 -3.96 3.89 6.86
C ASN A 77 -3.41 4.02 5.45
N GLY A 78 -2.33 3.29 5.17
CA GLY A 78 -1.76 3.27 3.83
C GLY A 78 -2.70 2.68 2.81
N ALA A 79 -3.46 1.64 3.19
CA ALA A 79 -4.40 1.02 2.28
C ALA A 79 -5.52 1.98 1.89
N ARG A 80 -5.99 2.80 2.82
CA ARG A 80 -6.98 3.82 2.50
C ARG A 80 -6.44 4.85 1.53
N CYS A 81 -5.24 5.32 1.78
CA CYS A 81 -4.59 6.25 0.86
C CYS A 81 -4.37 5.61 -0.51
N PHE A 82 -4.02 4.33 -0.52
CA PHE A 82 -3.77 3.60 -1.76
C PHE A 82 -5.01 3.55 -2.65
N ALA A 83 -6.17 3.26 -2.06
CA ALA A 83 -7.41 3.22 -2.83
C ALA A 83 -7.73 4.58 -3.44
N ARG A 84 -7.55 5.64 -2.67
CA ARG A 84 -7.80 6.98 -3.19
C ARG A 84 -6.79 7.35 -4.27
N TYR A 85 -5.54 6.96 -4.09
CA TYR A 85 -4.51 7.20 -5.08
C TYR A 85 -4.86 6.55 -6.41
N LEU A 86 -5.30 5.31 -6.38
CA LEU A 86 -5.69 4.60 -7.60
C LEU A 86 -6.86 5.31 -8.30
N ALA A 87 -7.85 5.70 -7.52
CA ALA A 87 -9.03 6.34 -8.09
C ALA A 87 -8.72 7.72 -8.65
N GLU A 88 -7.96 8.51 -7.90
CA GLU A 88 -7.67 9.89 -8.31
C GLU A 88 -6.78 9.97 -9.53
N ASN A 89 -5.94 8.96 -9.74
CA ASN A 89 -5.07 8.93 -10.90
C ASN A 89 -5.68 8.18 -12.08
N GLY A 90 -6.90 7.72 -11.94
CA GLY A 90 -7.58 7.04 -13.04
C GLY A 90 -7.07 5.64 -13.32
N TRP A 91 -6.35 5.03 -12.37
CA TRP A 91 -5.85 3.68 -12.55
C TRP A 91 -6.97 2.65 -12.48
N THR A 92 -8.09 3.00 -11.84
CA THR A 92 -9.25 2.13 -11.75
C THR A 92 -10.50 2.99 -11.60
N ASP A 93 -11.62 2.50 -12.13
CA ASP A 93 -12.93 3.10 -11.88
C ASP A 93 -13.80 2.19 -11.00
N LYS A 94 -13.22 1.11 -10.50
CA LYS A 94 -13.95 0.19 -9.64
C LYS A 94 -14.08 0.76 -8.24
N ARG A 95 -15.18 0.45 -7.61
CA ARG A 95 -15.37 0.80 -6.21
C ARG A 95 -14.86 -0.29 -5.27
N HIS A 96 -14.83 -1.51 -5.74
CA HIS A 96 -14.30 -2.67 -5.04
C HIS A 96 -12.96 -3.03 -5.67
N ILE A 97 -11.89 -2.88 -4.92
CA ILE A 97 -10.55 -3.12 -5.44
C ILE A 97 -9.90 -4.20 -4.59
N VAL A 98 -9.45 -5.26 -5.23
CA VAL A 98 -8.75 -6.35 -4.54
C VAL A 98 -7.26 -6.13 -4.73
N VAL A 99 -6.53 -6.02 -3.64
CA VAL A 99 -5.09 -5.83 -3.69
C VAL A 99 -4.37 -6.88 -2.88
N GLN A 100 -3.17 -7.19 -3.30
CA GLN A 100 -2.32 -8.16 -2.63
C GLN A 100 -1.10 -7.44 -2.08
N THR A 101 -0.85 -7.60 -0.79
CA THR A 101 0.39 -7.15 -0.17
C THR A 101 1.33 -8.33 -0.01
N SER A 102 2.47 -8.14 0.63
CA SER A 102 3.40 -9.23 0.84
C SER A 102 2.87 -10.27 1.82
N SER A 103 1.85 -9.95 2.60
CA SER A 103 1.36 -10.88 3.63
C SER A 103 -0.13 -11.16 3.56
N ALA A 104 -0.92 -10.39 2.82
CA ALA A 104 -2.36 -10.54 2.88
C ALA A 104 -3.03 -10.01 1.62
N GLN A 105 -4.25 -10.48 1.39
CA GLN A 105 -5.11 -9.94 0.34
C GLN A 105 -6.13 -9.04 1.00
N LEU A 106 -6.27 -7.84 0.46
CA LEU A 106 -7.17 -6.83 1.01
C LEU A 106 -8.26 -6.52 0.01
N GLU A 107 -9.42 -6.18 0.52
CA GLU A 107 -10.50 -5.65 -0.29
C GLU A 107 -10.70 -4.20 0.13
N LEU A 108 -10.54 -3.29 -0.81
CA LEU A 108 -10.70 -1.86 -0.57
C LEU A 108 -12.00 -1.42 -1.22
N VAL A 109 -12.84 -0.75 -0.46
CA VAL A 109 -14.13 -0.29 -0.97
C VAL A 109 -14.18 1.22 -0.87
N LEU A 110 -14.32 1.86 -2.02
CA LEU A 110 -14.47 3.31 -2.08
C LEU A 110 -15.95 3.63 -1.87
N GLU A 111 -16.23 4.32 -0.79
CA GLU A 111 -17.59 4.66 -0.41
C GLU A 111 -17.90 6.11 -0.76
N ASP A 112 -19.16 6.46 -0.71
CA ASP A 112 -19.58 7.83 -0.98
C ASP A 112 -18.94 8.77 0.03
N GLY A 113 -18.64 9.97 -0.41
CA GLY A 113 -17.99 10.95 0.44
C GLY A 113 -16.49 10.79 0.54
N GLY A 114 -15.91 9.92 -0.27
CA GLY A 114 -14.45 9.76 -0.31
C GLY A 114 -13.90 8.87 0.78
N GLN A 115 -14.75 8.19 1.51
CA GLN A 115 -14.30 7.27 2.54
C GLN A 115 -13.91 5.94 1.91
N VAL A 116 -13.00 5.24 2.58
CA VAL A 116 -12.53 3.95 2.12
C VAL A 116 -12.66 2.95 3.25
N SER A 117 -13.32 1.84 2.99
CA SER A 117 -13.38 0.71 3.91
C SER A 117 -12.31 -0.29 3.52
N VAL A 118 -11.60 -0.80 4.50
CA VAL A 118 -10.57 -1.82 4.27
C VAL A 118 -11.03 -3.10 4.92
N ASN A 119 -11.20 -4.13 4.10
CA ASN A 119 -11.53 -5.45 4.58
C ASN A 119 -10.29 -6.32 4.44
N MET A 120 -9.76 -6.74 5.58
CA MET A 120 -8.60 -7.62 5.61
C MET A 120 -9.09 -9.02 5.31
N GLY A 121 -8.78 -9.52 4.14
CA GLY A 121 -9.17 -10.87 3.78
C GLY A 121 -8.51 -11.89 4.70
N MET A 122 -8.98 -13.13 4.55
CA MET A 122 -8.37 -14.23 5.29
C MET A 122 -6.90 -14.32 4.93
N PRO A 123 -6.02 -14.42 5.92
CA PRO A 123 -4.62 -14.62 5.62
C PRO A 123 -4.44 -15.91 4.83
N VAL A 124 -3.51 -15.90 3.89
CA VAL A 124 -3.25 -17.06 3.07
C VAL A 124 -2.17 -17.88 3.76
N PHE A 125 -2.58 -18.73 4.70
CA PHE A 125 -1.65 -19.64 5.35
C PHE A 125 -2.45 -20.77 5.97
N GLU A 126 -1.74 -21.84 6.28
CA GLU A 126 -2.38 -23.02 6.86
C GLU A 126 -3.00 -22.67 8.19
N PRO A 127 -4.25 -23.05 8.42
CA PRO A 127 -4.88 -22.78 9.71
C PRO A 127 -4.08 -23.33 10.88
N ALA A 128 -3.44 -24.45 10.68
CA ALA A 128 -2.65 -25.05 11.74
C ALA A 128 -1.41 -24.21 12.07
N ALA A 129 -0.98 -23.39 11.17
CA ALA A 129 0.17 -22.52 11.42
C ALA A 129 -0.21 -21.33 12.26
N VAL A 130 -1.49 -21.14 12.51
CA VAL A 130 -1.96 -20.02 13.30
C VAL A 130 -2.49 -20.58 14.60
N PRO A 131 -1.68 -20.64 15.62
CA PRO A 131 -2.08 -21.28 16.86
C PRO A 131 -3.26 -20.57 17.50
N PHE A 132 -3.48 -19.33 17.16
CA PHE A 132 -4.59 -18.60 17.69
C PHE A 132 -4.74 -17.34 16.91
N ASP A 133 -5.88 -16.75 17.03
CA ASP A 133 -6.08 -15.45 16.45
C ASP A 133 -5.85 -14.42 17.51
N SER A 134 -4.81 -13.68 17.31
CA SER A 134 -4.52 -12.61 18.21
C SER A 134 -5.56 -11.53 18.05
N PRO A 135 -6.14 -11.04 19.15
CA PRO A 135 -7.03 -9.90 19.06
C PRO A 135 -6.37 -8.70 18.43
N ASP A 136 -5.07 -8.66 18.46
CA ASP A 136 -4.32 -7.53 17.92
C ASP A 136 -4.46 -7.38 16.43
N ARG A 137 -4.87 -8.43 15.75
CA ARG A 137 -5.07 -8.35 14.32
C ARG A 137 -6.02 -7.25 13.92
N LYS A 138 -6.97 -6.98 14.77
CA LYS A 138 -7.98 -5.97 14.47
C LYS A 138 -7.45 -4.57 14.59
N SER A 139 -6.46 -4.39 15.41
CA SER A 139 -5.93 -3.06 15.65
C SER A 139 -4.99 -2.60 14.57
N VAL A 140 -4.61 -3.47 13.67
CA VAL A 140 -3.70 -3.13 12.58
C VAL A 140 -4.37 -2.22 11.56
N VAL A 141 -5.66 -2.22 11.55
CA VAL A 141 -6.39 -1.48 10.51
C VAL A 141 -6.72 -0.05 10.89
#